data_c0b400a7f7ccb9baec1e515512c586f0
#
_entry.id   c0b400a7f7ccb9baec1e515512c586f0
#
_cell.length_a   1.000
_cell.length_b   1.000
_cell.length_c   1.000
_cell.angle_alpha   90.00
_cell.angle_beta   90.00
_cell.angle_gamma   90.00
#
_symmetry.space_group_name_H-M   'P 1'
#
loop_
_entity.id
_entity.type
_entity.pdbx_description
1 polymer ?
#
loop_
_entity_poly.entity_id
_entity_poly.type
_entity_poly.pdbx_seq_one_letter_code
_entity_poly.pdbx_strand_id
1 'polypeptide(L)'
;MNNRTVIIDDHALFNDGLALILKESDCFEVVAQVYDSRQAMYTCQRMVPDLILVDYNMPHLNGLEVVAQLKTLLPKPRIVIISMYAEKKELNLFTAANVDGYLAKTIPSTELIASLQKIMAGDRILSVGHQQKASTVNDFFALKHQLTKREFEIVLGLKDGKTTEQIAQGLGLSYLTVETHRKNINAKLKLTSKQAFYDFLQSL
;
A
#
# COMPACT_ATOMS: atom_id res chain seq x y z
N MET A 1 26.79 -11.37 -2.32
CA MET A 1 25.94 -11.19 -3.53
C MET A 1 24.67 -10.49 -3.09
N ASN A 2 24.25 -9.45 -3.80
CA ASN A 2 23.01 -8.75 -3.47
C ASN A 2 21.81 -9.59 -3.94
N ASN A 3 20.75 -9.63 -3.14
CA ASN A 3 19.51 -10.34 -3.49
C ASN A 3 18.81 -9.60 -4.64
N ARG A 4 18.63 -10.27 -5.76
CA ARG A 4 17.95 -9.73 -6.94
C ARG A 4 16.45 -9.53 -6.61
N THR A 5 16.00 -8.30 -6.64
CA THR A 5 14.68 -7.93 -6.16
C THR A 5 13.81 -7.35 -7.28
N VAL A 6 12.57 -7.82 -7.39
CA VAL A 6 11.53 -7.21 -8.23
C VAL A 6 10.49 -6.55 -7.33
N ILE A 7 10.11 -5.32 -7.66
CA ILE A 7 9.05 -4.59 -6.98
C ILE A 7 7.83 -4.53 -7.92
N ILE A 8 6.66 -4.90 -7.41
CA ILE A 8 5.38 -4.90 -8.14
C ILE A 8 4.41 -4.03 -7.35
N ASP A 9 4.21 -2.80 -7.81
CA ASP A 9 3.36 -1.80 -7.15
C ASP A 9 2.96 -0.74 -8.19
N ASP A 10 1.67 -0.48 -8.35
CA ASP A 10 1.14 0.50 -9.31
C ASP A 10 1.32 1.96 -8.86
N HIS A 11 1.73 2.18 -7.60
CA HIS A 11 2.05 3.49 -7.06
C HIS A 11 3.48 3.90 -7.37
N ALA A 12 3.68 4.64 -8.47
CA ALA A 12 5.01 5.00 -8.96
C ALA A 12 5.90 5.59 -7.87
N LEU A 13 5.40 6.59 -7.11
CA LEU A 13 6.20 7.25 -6.06
C LEU A 13 6.64 6.28 -4.95
N PHE A 14 5.77 5.34 -4.55
CA PHE A 14 6.12 4.34 -3.53
C PHE A 14 7.12 3.34 -4.10
N ASN A 15 6.88 2.85 -5.31
CA ASN A 15 7.76 1.91 -6.00
C ASN A 15 9.17 2.48 -6.16
N ASP A 16 9.28 3.74 -6.63
CA ASP A 16 10.56 4.43 -6.80
C ASP A 16 11.27 4.69 -5.45
N GLY A 17 10.51 5.12 -4.43
CA GLY A 17 11.04 5.32 -3.08
C GLY A 17 11.54 4.03 -2.45
N LEU A 18 10.81 2.92 -2.62
CA LEU A 18 11.22 1.61 -2.13
C LEU A 18 12.48 1.11 -2.84
N ALA A 19 12.58 1.33 -4.16
CA ALA A 19 13.78 0.99 -4.93
C ALA A 19 15.01 1.74 -4.41
N LEU A 20 14.86 3.03 -4.07
CA LEU A 20 15.95 3.83 -3.49
C LEU A 20 16.38 3.30 -2.12
N ILE A 21 15.45 3.00 -1.23
CA ILE A 21 15.72 2.43 0.10
C ILE A 21 16.47 1.09 -0.01
N LEU A 22 16.05 0.22 -0.92
CA LEU A 22 16.70 -1.07 -1.14
C LEU A 22 18.12 -0.90 -1.68
N LYS A 23 18.31 0.02 -2.61
CA LYS A 23 19.63 0.32 -3.19
C LYS A 23 20.62 0.85 -2.14
N GLU A 24 20.17 1.71 -1.23
CA GLU A 24 21.01 2.27 -0.15
C GLU A 24 21.42 1.21 0.90
N SER A 25 20.72 0.08 0.96
CA SER A 25 21.01 -0.97 1.95
C SER A 25 22.18 -1.88 1.60
N ASP A 26 22.73 -1.82 0.37
CA ASP A 26 23.78 -2.71 -0.17
C ASP A 26 23.47 -4.22 -0.09
N CYS A 27 22.26 -4.60 0.34
CA CYS A 27 21.85 -5.99 0.51
C CYS A 27 20.96 -6.50 -0.63
N PHE A 28 20.34 -5.57 -1.35
CA PHE A 28 19.33 -5.85 -2.38
C PHE A 28 19.68 -5.11 -3.68
N GLU A 29 19.48 -5.79 -4.80
CA GLU A 29 19.61 -5.21 -6.14
C GLU A 29 18.24 -5.19 -6.81
N VAL A 30 17.66 -4.02 -7.01
CA VAL A 30 16.38 -3.89 -7.73
C VAL A 30 16.63 -4.09 -9.21
N VAL A 31 16.24 -5.26 -9.71
CA VAL A 31 16.45 -5.66 -11.12
C VAL A 31 15.29 -5.30 -12.02
N ALA A 32 14.11 -5.03 -11.45
CA ALA A 32 12.97 -4.49 -12.18
C ALA A 32 11.93 -3.87 -11.24
N GLN A 33 11.22 -2.87 -11.75
CA GLN A 33 10.03 -2.25 -11.16
C GLN A 33 8.85 -2.46 -12.11
N VAL A 34 7.75 -2.98 -11.58
CA VAL A 34 6.53 -3.32 -12.33
C VAL A 34 5.39 -2.47 -11.80
N TYR A 35 4.79 -1.66 -12.67
CA TYR A 35 3.69 -0.75 -12.33
C TYR A 35 2.32 -1.24 -12.81
N ASP A 36 2.28 -2.35 -13.53
CA ASP A 36 1.07 -3.02 -14.00
C ASP A 36 1.13 -4.49 -13.60
N SER A 37 0.23 -4.91 -12.71
CA SER A 37 0.17 -6.26 -12.15
C SER A 37 0.12 -7.37 -13.22
N ARG A 38 -0.43 -7.08 -14.42
CA ARG A 38 -0.48 -8.03 -15.55
C ARG A 38 0.90 -8.40 -16.10
N GLN A 39 1.91 -7.55 -15.90
CA GLN A 39 3.27 -7.77 -16.37
C GLN A 39 4.14 -8.53 -15.37
N ALA A 40 3.62 -8.76 -14.14
CA ALA A 40 4.37 -9.35 -13.04
C ALA A 40 5.02 -10.68 -13.41
N MET A 41 4.25 -11.64 -13.90
CA MET A 41 4.73 -12.97 -14.24
C MET A 41 5.81 -12.92 -15.33
N TYR A 42 5.56 -12.19 -16.42
CA TYR A 42 6.51 -12.06 -17.53
C TYR A 42 7.84 -11.46 -17.07
N THR A 43 7.77 -10.38 -16.28
CA THR A 43 8.99 -9.72 -15.76
C THR A 43 9.77 -10.63 -14.83
N CYS A 44 9.10 -11.31 -13.89
CA CYS A 44 9.77 -12.21 -12.96
C CYS A 44 10.39 -13.43 -13.64
N GLN A 45 9.77 -13.98 -14.69
CA GLN A 45 10.38 -15.05 -15.49
C GLN A 45 11.70 -14.63 -16.14
N ARG A 46 11.77 -13.39 -16.64
CA ARG A 46 12.99 -12.88 -17.29
C ARG A 46 14.07 -12.46 -16.32
N MET A 47 13.68 -11.87 -15.21
CA MET A 47 14.63 -11.31 -14.24
C MET A 47 15.15 -12.34 -13.24
N VAL A 48 14.45 -13.47 -13.06
CA VAL A 48 14.81 -14.54 -12.10
C VAL A 48 15.18 -13.95 -10.74
N PRO A 49 14.26 -13.28 -10.03
CA PRO A 49 14.55 -12.65 -8.77
C PRO A 49 14.68 -13.65 -7.62
N ASP A 50 15.44 -13.27 -6.59
CA ASP A 50 15.51 -13.98 -5.31
C ASP A 50 14.39 -13.53 -4.36
N LEU A 51 13.97 -12.25 -4.49
CA LEU A 51 12.92 -11.60 -3.69
C LEU A 51 11.94 -10.87 -4.60
N ILE A 52 10.65 -11.00 -4.29
CA ILE A 52 9.59 -10.24 -4.94
C ILE A 52 8.78 -9.51 -3.86
N LEU A 53 8.67 -8.20 -4.00
CA LEU A 53 7.83 -7.34 -3.18
C LEU A 53 6.56 -7.03 -3.98
N VAL A 54 5.39 -7.35 -3.42
CA VAL A 54 4.11 -7.25 -4.14
C VAL A 54 3.16 -6.37 -3.35
N ASP A 55 2.67 -5.29 -3.95
CA ASP A 55 1.53 -4.58 -3.38
C ASP A 55 0.27 -5.45 -3.37
N TYR A 56 -0.48 -5.35 -2.28
CA TYR A 56 -1.75 -6.08 -2.16
C TYR A 56 -2.86 -5.50 -3.02
N ASN A 57 -2.95 -4.16 -3.07
CA ASN A 57 -4.06 -3.44 -3.68
C ASN A 57 -3.66 -2.83 -5.03
N MET A 58 -3.69 -3.62 -6.08
CA MET A 58 -3.40 -3.17 -7.44
C MET A 58 -4.61 -3.30 -8.37
N PRO A 59 -4.72 -2.46 -9.40
CA PRO A 59 -5.67 -2.65 -10.50
C PRO A 59 -5.42 -3.96 -11.25
N HIS A 60 -6.45 -4.50 -11.87
CA HIS A 60 -6.46 -5.70 -12.70
C HIS A 60 -6.27 -7.00 -11.93
N LEU A 61 -5.09 -7.23 -11.35
CA LEU A 61 -4.78 -8.38 -10.50
C LEU A 61 -4.38 -7.88 -9.12
N ASN A 62 -5.08 -8.31 -8.08
CA ASN A 62 -4.67 -8.03 -6.70
C ASN A 62 -3.41 -8.83 -6.33
N GLY A 63 -2.77 -8.45 -5.21
CA GLY A 63 -1.52 -9.06 -4.81
C GLY A 63 -1.60 -10.58 -4.59
N LEU A 64 -2.73 -11.12 -4.13
CA LEU A 64 -2.89 -12.58 -3.96
C LEU A 64 -2.99 -13.32 -5.30
N GLU A 65 -3.67 -12.73 -6.29
CA GLU A 65 -3.74 -13.29 -7.63
C GLU A 65 -2.35 -13.29 -8.30
N VAL A 66 -1.58 -12.22 -8.11
CA VAL A 66 -0.19 -12.16 -8.54
C VAL A 66 0.66 -13.20 -7.84
N VAL A 67 0.58 -13.32 -6.51
CA VAL A 67 1.30 -14.35 -5.72
C VAL A 67 0.97 -15.76 -6.21
N ALA A 68 -0.30 -16.06 -6.50
CA ALA A 68 -0.71 -17.37 -6.98
C ALA A 68 0.00 -17.76 -8.30
N GLN A 69 0.17 -16.80 -9.21
CA GLN A 69 0.93 -16.99 -10.46
C GLN A 69 2.43 -17.16 -10.18
N LEU A 70 3.02 -16.26 -9.39
CA LEU A 70 4.47 -16.23 -9.11
C LEU A 70 4.99 -17.48 -8.39
N LYS A 71 4.14 -18.19 -7.65
CA LYS A 71 4.51 -19.46 -7.00
C LYS A 71 4.87 -20.59 -7.94
N THR A 72 4.56 -20.47 -9.21
CA THR A 72 4.96 -21.45 -10.24
C THR A 72 6.39 -21.24 -10.74
N LEU A 73 7.06 -20.14 -10.36
CA LEU A 73 8.43 -19.82 -10.77
C LEU A 73 9.45 -20.80 -10.19
N LEU A 74 10.49 -21.06 -11.00
CA LEU A 74 11.65 -21.84 -10.61
C LEU A 74 12.93 -21.12 -11.08
N PRO A 75 13.93 -20.91 -10.21
CA PRO A 75 13.94 -21.21 -8.76
C PRO A 75 12.84 -20.42 -8.03
N LYS A 76 12.42 -20.90 -6.85
CA LYS A 76 11.36 -20.27 -6.07
C LYS A 76 11.88 -19.00 -5.39
N PRO A 77 11.38 -17.82 -5.76
CA PRO A 77 11.72 -16.57 -5.06
C PRO A 77 11.05 -16.51 -3.68
N ARG A 78 11.57 -15.69 -2.78
CA ARG A 78 10.84 -15.23 -1.60
C ARG A 78 9.79 -14.21 -2.04
N ILE A 79 8.57 -14.31 -1.52
CA ILE A 79 7.47 -13.41 -1.86
C ILE A 79 6.97 -12.72 -0.61
N VAL A 80 7.06 -11.39 -0.61
CA VAL A 80 6.59 -10.52 0.49
C VAL A 80 5.49 -9.61 -0.01
N ILE A 81 4.36 -9.64 0.66
CA ILE A 81 3.28 -8.68 0.40
C ILE A 81 3.58 -7.40 1.19
N ILE A 82 3.45 -6.26 0.51
CA ILE A 82 3.51 -4.93 1.12
C ILE A 82 2.14 -4.28 0.93
N SER A 83 1.56 -3.78 2.02
CA SER A 83 0.25 -3.14 1.96
C SER A 83 0.13 -2.01 2.97
N MET A 84 -0.74 -1.04 2.71
CA MET A 84 -1.04 0.03 3.67
C MET A 84 -1.68 -0.51 4.95
N TYR A 85 -2.55 -1.51 4.82
CA TYR A 85 -3.28 -2.12 5.94
C TYR A 85 -3.42 -3.62 5.72
N ALA A 86 -3.37 -4.39 6.83
CA ALA A 86 -3.92 -5.72 6.89
C ALA A 86 -4.82 -5.86 8.11
N GLU A 87 -6.07 -6.15 7.88
CA GLU A 87 -6.96 -6.67 8.92
C GLU A 87 -6.60 -8.13 9.24
N LYS A 88 -7.05 -8.65 10.40
CA LYS A 88 -6.85 -10.07 10.75
C LYS A 88 -7.33 -11.04 9.65
N LYS A 89 -8.38 -10.65 8.91
CA LYS A 89 -8.92 -11.44 7.81
C LYS A 89 -7.92 -11.57 6.66
N GLU A 90 -7.23 -10.49 6.30
CA GLU A 90 -6.23 -10.48 5.23
C GLU A 90 -4.98 -11.25 5.64
N LEU A 91 -4.57 -11.17 6.91
CA LEU A 91 -3.46 -11.99 7.43
C LEU A 91 -3.73 -13.49 7.29
N ASN A 92 -4.98 -13.92 7.51
CA ASN A 92 -5.36 -15.31 7.28
C ASN A 92 -5.24 -15.69 5.80
N LEU A 93 -5.59 -14.78 4.87
CA LEU A 93 -5.42 -15.00 3.43
C LEU A 93 -3.93 -15.08 3.05
N PHE A 94 -3.07 -14.19 3.58
CA PHE A 94 -1.62 -14.22 3.35
C PHE A 94 -0.99 -15.50 3.93
N THR A 95 -1.48 -15.95 5.09
CA THR A 95 -1.06 -17.20 5.69
C THR A 95 -1.44 -18.39 4.82
N ALA A 96 -2.68 -18.45 4.35
CA ALA A 96 -3.17 -19.49 3.45
C ALA A 96 -2.46 -19.48 2.09
N ALA A 97 -2.17 -18.27 1.57
CA ALA A 97 -1.37 -18.09 0.38
C ALA A 97 0.11 -18.47 0.59
N ASN A 98 0.54 -18.79 1.80
CA ASN A 98 1.92 -19.20 2.13
C ASN A 98 2.98 -18.25 1.59
N VAL A 99 2.81 -16.92 1.74
CA VAL A 99 3.83 -15.93 1.45
C VAL A 99 4.93 -15.96 2.51
N ASP A 100 6.12 -15.53 2.17
CA ASP A 100 7.27 -15.50 3.09
C ASP A 100 7.19 -14.32 4.07
N GLY A 101 6.52 -13.23 3.67
CA GLY A 101 6.32 -12.06 4.52
C GLY A 101 5.09 -11.24 4.19
N TYR A 102 4.63 -10.50 5.19
CA TYR A 102 3.74 -9.37 5.07
C TYR A 102 4.32 -8.20 5.86
N LEU A 103 4.46 -7.05 5.21
CA LEU A 103 4.98 -5.82 5.81
C LEU A 103 4.03 -4.66 5.49
N ALA A 104 3.84 -3.78 6.46
CA ALA A 104 3.07 -2.56 6.22
C ALA A 104 3.89 -1.54 5.39
N LYS A 105 3.25 -0.83 4.44
CA LYS A 105 3.90 0.29 3.70
C LYS A 105 4.38 1.42 4.62
N THR A 106 3.89 1.44 5.86
CA THR A 106 4.24 2.41 6.90
C THR A 106 5.45 2.01 7.76
N ILE A 107 6.03 0.84 7.50
CA ILE A 107 7.19 0.34 8.24
C ILE A 107 8.40 1.27 8.05
N PRO A 108 9.16 1.62 9.09
CA PRO A 108 10.41 2.37 8.94
C PRO A 108 11.40 1.65 8.03
N SER A 109 12.17 2.40 7.23
CA SER A 109 13.12 1.82 6.26
C SER A 109 14.13 0.86 6.89
N THR A 110 14.64 1.19 8.08
CA THR A 110 15.57 0.34 8.84
C THR A 110 14.94 -0.99 9.25
N GLU A 111 13.68 -0.96 9.70
CA GLU A 111 12.94 -2.16 10.09
C GLU A 111 12.54 -2.99 8.86
N LEU A 112 12.19 -2.34 7.75
CA LEU A 112 11.93 -2.98 6.46
C LEU A 112 13.14 -3.82 6.04
N ILE A 113 14.34 -3.22 5.97
CA ILE A 113 15.56 -3.90 5.56
C ILE A 113 15.88 -5.08 6.50
N ALA A 114 15.80 -4.87 7.82
CA ALA A 114 16.03 -5.94 8.80
C ALA A 114 15.03 -7.11 8.63
N SER A 115 13.76 -6.80 8.35
CA SER A 115 12.73 -7.82 8.10
C SER A 115 12.99 -8.59 6.81
N LEU A 116 13.35 -7.90 5.73
CA LEU A 116 13.67 -8.55 4.45
C LEU A 116 14.91 -9.45 4.57
N GLN A 117 15.94 -9.03 5.30
CA GLN A 117 17.14 -9.86 5.56
C GLN A 117 16.77 -11.15 6.31
N LYS A 118 15.92 -11.08 7.34
CA LYS A 118 15.43 -12.26 8.06
C LYS A 118 14.63 -13.19 7.13
N ILE A 119 13.78 -12.63 6.27
CA ILE A 119 13.01 -13.41 5.29
C ILE A 119 13.95 -14.12 4.31
N MET A 120 15.01 -13.44 3.84
CA MET A 120 16.01 -14.08 2.98
C MET A 120 16.77 -15.18 3.70
N ALA A 121 16.99 -15.06 5.02
CA ALA A 121 17.58 -16.11 5.85
C ALA A 121 16.64 -17.32 6.12
N GLY A 122 15.37 -17.19 5.76
CA GLY A 122 14.38 -18.28 5.88
C GLY A 122 13.28 -18.07 6.91
N ASP A 123 13.33 -16.97 7.64
CA ASP A 123 12.26 -16.61 8.58
C ASP A 123 10.98 -16.28 7.82
N ARG A 124 9.83 -16.49 8.46
CA ARG A 124 8.54 -16.03 7.97
C ARG A 124 8.05 -14.89 8.85
N ILE A 125 7.83 -13.73 8.24
CA ILE A 125 7.42 -12.53 8.98
C ILE A 125 6.04 -12.08 8.49
N LEU A 126 5.02 -12.30 9.30
CA LEU A 126 3.67 -11.80 9.09
C LEU A 126 3.40 -10.72 10.16
N SER A 127 4.12 -9.61 10.08
CA SER A 127 4.01 -8.53 11.04
C SER A 127 2.90 -7.57 10.63
N VAL A 128 1.85 -7.50 11.45
CA VAL A 128 1.03 -6.28 11.50
C VAL A 128 1.91 -5.26 12.20
N GLY A 129 2.42 -4.29 11.45
CA GLY A 129 3.18 -3.20 12.06
C GLY A 129 2.46 -2.72 13.32
N HIS A 130 3.20 -2.48 14.37
CA HIS A 130 2.65 -1.94 15.61
C HIS A 130 1.75 -0.77 15.26
N GLN A 131 0.55 -0.74 15.85
CA GLN A 131 -0.29 0.46 15.91
C GLN A 131 0.47 1.53 16.70
N GLN A 132 1.56 2.03 16.14
CA GLN A 132 2.03 3.34 16.55
C GLN A 132 0.99 4.32 16.05
N LYS A 133 0.51 5.17 16.94
CA LYS A 133 -0.35 6.31 16.59
C LYS A 133 0.18 6.91 15.30
N ALA A 134 -0.62 6.81 14.24
CA ALA A 134 -0.25 7.22 12.90
C ALA A 134 0.35 8.62 12.93
N SER A 135 1.54 8.79 12.39
CA SER A 135 2.07 10.11 12.12
C SER A 135 1.26 10.72 10.97
N THR A 136 0.96 11.99 11.02
CA THR A 136 0.07 12.74 10.11
C THR A 136 0.34 12.51 8.62
N VAL A 137 1.55 12.15 8.22
CA VAL A 137 1.93 11.85 6.83
C VAL A 137 1.40 10.48 6.37
N ASN A 138 1.34 9.48 7.28
CA ASN A 138 0.86 8.14 6.96
C ASN A 138 -0.66 8.10 6.78
N ASP A 139 -1.41 8.94 7.53
CA ASP A 139 -2.87 9.04 7.40
C ASP A 139 -3.27 9.59 6.03
N PHE A 140 -2.50 10.53 5.50
CA PHE A 140 -2.73 11.14 4.19
C PHE A 140 -2.60 10.15 3.03
N PHE A 141 -1.60 9.27 3.09
CA PHE A 141 -1.40 8.22 2.08
C PHE A 141 -2.50 7.15 2.14
N ALA A 142 -2.84 6.73 3.35
CA ALA A 142 -3.90 5.76 3.61
C ALA A 142 -5.26 6.20 3.06
N LEU A 143 -5.58 7.47 3.25
CA LEU A 143 -6.80 8.09 2.75
C LEU A 143 -6.90 8.14 1.24
N LYS A 144 -5.80 8.45 0.57
CA LYS A 144 -5.75 8.50 -0.89
C LYS A 144 -6.11 7.15 -1.52
N HIS A 145 -5.92 6.03 -0.80
CA HIS A 145 -6.23 4.69 -1.26
C HIS A 145 -7.65 4.21 -0.94
N GLN A 146 -8.25 4.72 0.14
CA GLN A 146 -9.62 4.37 0.51
C GLN A 146 -10.66 5.23 -0.19
N LEU A 147 -10.26 6.44 -0.61
CA LEU A 147 -11.14 7.42 -1.21
C LEU A 147 -10.90 7.52 -2.72
N THR A 148 -11.96 7.72 -3.47
CA THR A 148 -11.83 8.12 -4.88
C THR A 148 -11.13 9.49 -4.97
N LYS A 149 -10.58 9.83 -6.13
CA LYS A 149 -9.97 11.14 -6.37
C LYS A 149 -10.87 12.29 -5.94
N ARG A 150 -12.18 12.22 -6.24
CA ARG A 150 -13.17 13.25 -5.87
C ARG A 150 -13.42 13.32 -4.36
N GLU A 151 -13.53 12.17 -3.70
CA GLU A 151 -13.69 12.12 -2.25
C GLU A 151 -12.45 12.68 -1.54
N PHE A 152 -11.27 12.39 -2.04
CA PHE A 152 -10.02 12.92 -1.51
C PHE A 152 -9.92 14.45 -1.69
N GLU A 153 -10.26 15.00 -2.86
CA GLU A 153 -10.31 16.45 -3.10
C GLU A 153 -11.27 17.15 -2.12
N ILE A 154 -12.40 16.51 -1.81
CA ILE A 154 -13.38 17.04 -0.84
C ILE A 154 -12.79 17.01 0.58
N VAL A 155 -12.13 15.95 1.00
CA VAL A 155 -11.47 15.86 2.31
C VAL A 155 -10.43 16.97 2.46
N LEU A 156 -9.61 17.23 1.45
CA LEU A 156 -8.64 18.33 1.45
C LEU A 156 -9.32 19.68 1.64
N GLY A 157 -10.40 19.93 0.90
CA GLY A 157 -11.16 21.17 1.05
C GLY A 157 -11.73 21.35 2.46
N LEU A 158 -12.23 20.27 3.07
CA LEU A 158 -12.74 20.30 4.45
C LEU A 158 -11.63 20.52 5.49
N LYS A 159 -10.45 19.93 5.28
CA LYS A 159 -9.26 20.17 6.10
C LYS A 159 -8.83 21.63 6.04
N ASP A 160 -8.90 22.26 4.86
CA ASP A 160 -8.60 23.68 4.67
C ASP A 160 -9.68 24.61 5.26
N GLY A 161 -10.69 24.07 5.95
CA GLY A 161 -11.79 24.82 6.57
C GLY A 161 -12.83 25.35 5.57
N LYS A 162 -12.84 24.86 4.32
CA LYS A 162 -13.82 25.29 3.31
C LYS A 162 -15.21 24.72 3.60
N THR A 163 -16.25 25.51 3.33
CA THR A 163 -17.63 25.04 3.43
C THR A 163 -17.99 24.11 2.26
N THR A 164 -19.08 23.33 2.41
CA THR A 164 -19.56 22.44 1.35
C THR A 164 -19.85 23.22 0.05
N GLU A 165 -20.39 24.44 0.17
CA GLU A 165 -20.64 25.35 -0.96
C GLU A 165 -19.37 25.78 -1.67
N GLN A 166 -18.34 26.16 -0.90
CA GLN A 166 -17.04 26.56 -1.46
C GLN A 166 -16.33 25.40 -2.16
N ILE A 167 -16.44 24.19 -1.59
CA ILE A 167 -15.92 22.97 -2.20
C ILE A 167 -16.67 22.65 -3.50
N ALA A 168 -18.02 22.73 -3.46
CA ALA A 168 -18.85 22.49 -4.64
C ALA A 168 -18.48 23.45 -5.77
N GLN A 169 -18.36 24.75 -5.47
CA GLN A 169 -17.96 25.76 -6.44
C GLN A 169 -16.55 25.50 -7.00
N GLY A 170 -15.57 25.21 -6.13
CA GLY A 170 -14.18 24.97 -6.53
C GLY A 170 -13.99 23.72 -7.38
N LEU A 171 -14.84 22.70 -7.21
CA LEU A 171 -14.77 21.43 -7.94
C LEU A 171 -15.75 21.35 -9.13
N GLY A 172 -16.56 22.38 -9.37
CA GLY A 172 -17.57 22.40 -10.43
C GLY A 172 -18.70 21.37 -10.18
N LEU A 173 -19.07 21.14 -8.91
CA LEU A 173 -20.08 20.19 -8.48
C LEU A 173 -21.31 20.90 -7.88
N SER A 174 -22.45 20.20 -7.79
CA SER A 174 -23.58 20.67 -7.00
C SER A 174 -23.32 20.45 -5.49
N TYR A 175 -23.96 21.26 -4.65
CA TYR A 175 -23.96 21.07 -3.19
C TYR A 175 -24.38 19.65 -2.81
N LEU A 176 -25.45 19.14 -3.39
CA LEU A 176 -25.97 17.80 -3.12
C LEU A 176 -24.97 16.69 -3.52
N THR A 177 -24.21 16.91 -4.59
CA THR A 177 -23.16 15.98 -5.02
C THR A 177 -22.04 15.91 -3.98
N VAL A 178 -21.59 17.04 -3.44
CA VAL A 178 -20.56 17.08 -2.39
C VAL A 178 -21.10 16.42 -1.10
N GLU A 179 -22.34 16.66 -0.71
CA GLU A 179 -22.96 16.00 0.46
C GLU A 179 -23.05 14.47 0.28
N THR A 180 -23.34 14.01 -0.92
CA THR A 180 -23.32 12.56 -1.24
C THR A 180 -21.93 11.98 -1.07
N HIS A 181 -20.91 12.65 -1.59
CA HIS A 181 -19.52 12.23 -1.40
C HIS A 181 -19.11 12.23 0.08
N ARG A 182 -19.52 13.23 0.87
CA ARG A 182 -19.27 13.26 2.32
C ARG A 182 -19.88 12.07 3.06
N LYS A 183 -21.11 11.66 2.69
CA LYS A 183 -21.73 10.43 3.24
C LYS A 183 -20.91 9.19 2.89
N ASN A 184 -20.46 9.09 1.64
CA ASN A 184 -19.62 7.97 1.20
C ASN A 184 -18.26 7.95 1.91
N ILE A 185 -17.63 9.12 2.11
CA ILE A 185 -16.40 9.27 2.87
C ILE A 185 -16.59 8.75 4.30
N ASN A 186 -17.64 9.20 5.00
CA ASN A 186 -17.94 8.75 6.36
C ASN A 186 -18.15 7.23 6.43
N ALA A 187 -18.87 6.66 5.45
CA ALA A 187 -19.09 5.21 5.39
C ALA A 187 -17.78 4.44 5.15
N LYS A 188 -16.95 4.88 4.21
CA LYS A 188 -15.67 4.24 3.89
C LYS A 188 -14.68 4.32 5.05
N LEU A 189 -14.63 5.47 5.74
CA LEU A 189 -13.73 5.71 6.88
C LEU A 189 -14.33 5.25 8.21
N LYS A 190 -15.53 4.65 8.20
CA LYS A 190 -16.25 4.17 9.40
C LYS A 190 -16.43 5.26 10.47
N LEU A 191 -16.59 6.52 10.05
CA LEU A 191 -16.78 7.66 10.95
C LEU A 191 -18.26 7.78 11.33
N THR A 192 -18.57 7.47 12.59
CA THR A 192 -19.95 7.37 13.08
C THR A 192 -20.51 8.64 13.71
N SER A 193 -19.67 9.65 13.93
CA SER A 193 -20.07 10.92 14.55
C SER A 193 -19.40 12.13 13.90
N LYS A 194 -20.02 13.31 14.07
CA LYS A 194 -19.40 14.57 13.64
C LYS A 194 -18.05 14.82 14.35
N GLN A 195 -17.97 14.48 15.62
CA GLN A 195 -16.72 14.64 16.39
C GLN A 195 -15.63 13.75 15.80
N ALA A 196 -15.90 12.48 15.55
CA ALA A 196 -14.94 11.56 14.91
C ALA A 196 -14.45 12.08 13.54
N PHE A 197 -15.33 12.74 12.78
CA PHE A 197 -14.95 13.35 11.52
C PHE A 197 -14.05 14.58 11.71
N TYR A 198 -14.30 15.43 12.70
CA TYR A 198 -13.43 16.56 13.01
C TYR A 198 -12.08 16.11 13.53
N ASP A 199 -12.04 15.16 14.45
CA ASP A 199 -10.80 14.59 14.98
C ASP A 199 -9.95 13.99 13.86
N PHE A 200 -10.62 13.32 12.92
CA PHE A 200 -10.00 12.80 11.72
C PHE A 200 -9.38 13.91 10.83
N LEU A 201 -10.11 15.00 10.53
CA LEU A 201 -9.57 16.12 9.75
C LEU A 201 -8.38 16.81 10.43
N GLN A 202 -8.37 16.83 11.76
CA GLN A 202 -7.28 17.39 12.56
C GLN A 202 -6.04 16.47 12.62
N SER A 203 -6.24 15.17 12.41
CA SER A 203 -5.16 14.17 12.37
C SER A 203 -4.44 14.11 11.02
N LEU A 204 -5.00 14.75 9.98
CA LEU A 204 -4.44 14.86 8.64
C LEU A 204 -3.47 16.03 8.51
#